data_6965546611e688fd1a260a3403636948
#
_entry.id   6965546611e688fd1a260a3403636948
#
_cell.length_a   1.000
_cell.length_b   1.000
_cell.length_c   1.000
_cell.angle_alpha   90.00
_cell.angle_beta   90.00
_cell.angle_gamma   90.00
#
_symmetry.space_group_name_H-M   'P 1'
#
loop_
_entity.id
_entity.type
_entity.pdbx_description
1 polymer ?
#
loop_
_entity_poly.entity_id
_entity_poly.type
_entity_poly.pdbx_seq_one_letter_code
_entity_poly.pdbx_strand_id
1 'polypeptide(L)'
;IFSGTISTTHIVQFPATQKTYGLYNNISGGADVTARLGASGNTLTITNGKYRLVSTDGTNWYDIFTLAGLGESWIEKSGNYTASDGDNIFVDTSGTAVTITLPSSPSIGNQVKIIDSHGTSGTNNITVARNGSKIQGATSDLTISTNRAAIALVFYDSDNGWLLKYND
;
A
#
# COMPACT_ATOMS: atom_id res chain seq x y z
N ILE A 1 16.96 13.05 -11.71
CA ILE A 1 16.52 11.87 -12.49
C ILE A 1 17.74 11.03 -12.76
N PHE A 2 17.68 9.75 -12.44
CA PHE A 2 18.65 8.75 -12.88
C PHE A 2 18.06 8.03 -14.09
N SER A 3 18.79 7.98 -15.19
CA SER A 3 18.34 7.33 -16.43
C SER A 3 19.50 6.59 -17.11
N GLY A 4 19.17 5.63 -17.91
CA GLY A 4 20.13 4.76 -18.59
C GLY A 4 19.72 3.30 -18.49
N THR A 5 20.61 2.39 -18.92
CA THR A 5 20.40 0.94 -18.78
C THR A 5 21.50 0.36 -17.91
N ILE A 6 21.13 -0.16 -16.73
CA ILE A 6 22.05 -0.88 -15.85
C ILE A 6 21.35 -2.12 -15.31
N SER A 7 22.12 -3.19 -15.12
CA SER A 7 21.65 -4.48 -14.59
C SER A 7 22.10 -4.74 -13.14
N THR A 8 22.88 -3.85 -12.55
CA THR A 8 23.40 -3.98 -11.20
C THR A 8 23.17 -2.70 -10.41
N THR A 9 23.03 -2.82 -9.09
CA THR A 9 22.88 -1.67 -8.20
C THR A 9 24.09 -0.74 -8.29
N HIS A 10 23.83 0.55 -8.49
CA HIS A 10 24.85 1.59 -8.55
C HIS A 10 24.73 2.53 -7.37
N ILE A 11 25.87 3.00 -6.90
CA ILE A 11 25.93 4.00 -5.83
C ILE A 11 26.13 5.39 -6.45
N VAL A 12 25.22 6.31 -6.14
CA VAL A 12 25.34 7.72 -6.49
C VAL A 12 25.69 8.52 -5.23
N GLN A 13 26.79 9.21 -5.23
CA GLN A 13 27.26 9.99 -4.10
C GLN A 13 26.70 11.42 -4.17
N PHE A 14 26.14 11.88 -3.05
CA PHE A 14 25.63 13.23 -2.85
C PHE A 14 26.51 14.00 -1.87
N PRO A 15 26.55 15.34 -1.95
CA PRO A 15 27.24 16.14 -0.95
C PRO A 15 26.69 15.90 0.46
N ALA A 16 27.58 15.83 1.44
CA ALA A 16 27.22 15.73 2.86
C ALA A 16 26.84 17.12 3.41
N THR A 17 25.78 17.72 2.86
CA THR A 17 25.27 19.05 3.26
C THR A 17 23.77 18.99 3.40
N GLN A 18 23.21 19.85 4.26
CA GLN A 18 21.75 19.93 4.42
C GLN A 18 21.12 20.44 3.11
N LYS A 19 20.29 19.59 2.49
CA LYS A 19 19.56 19.86 1.26
C LYS A 19 18.33 18.97 1.12
N THR A 20 17.41 19.41 0.29
CA THR A 20 16.24 18.61 -0.15
C THR A 20 16.43 18.18 -1.60
N TYR A 21 16.17 16.92 -1.89
CA TYR A 21 16.29 16.34 -3.21
C TYR A 21 14.99 15.61 -3.61
N GLY A 22 14.56 15.82 -4.85
CA GLY A 22 13.63 14.93 -5.52
C GLY A 22 14.43 13.88 -6.30
N LEU A 23 14.31 12.61 -5.93
CA LEU A 23 15.06 11.51 -6.55
C LEU A 23 14.09 10.60 -7.31
N TYR A 24 14.40 10.32 -8.57
CA TYR A 24 13.62 9.38 -9.39
C TYR A 24 14.55 8.36 -10.07
N ASN A 25 14.30 7.10 -9.80
CA ASN A 25 15.01 6.02 -10.46
C ASN A 25 14.20 5.57 -11.70
N ASN A 26 14.64 6.01 -12.89
CA ASN A 26 14.08 5.64 -14.19
C ASN A 26 15.11 4.85 -15.03
N ILE A 27 15.70 3.85 -14.40
CA ILE A 27 16.72 3.03 -15.08
C ILE A 27 16.04 1.84 -15.75
N SER A 28 16.30 1.65 -17.04
CA SER A 28 15.90 0.42 -17.72
C SER A 28 16.80 -0.74 -17.28
N GLY A 29 16.21 -1.94 -17.10
CA GLY A 29 16.92 -3.11 -16.55
C GLY A 29 16.54 -3.45 -15.12
N GLY A 30 15.70 -2.62 -14.47
CA GLY A 30 15.06 -2.96 -13.19
C GLY A 30 15.95 -2.78 -11.95
N ALA A 31 17.16 -2.24 -12.08
CA ALA A 31 18.08 -2.10 -10.97
C ALA A 31 17.69 -0.94 -10.02
N ASP A 32 17.90 -1.15 -8.73
CA ASP A 32 17.81 -0.11 -7.72
C ASP A 32 19.02 0.82 -7.75
N VAL A 33 18.83 2.08 -7.34
CA VAL A 33 19.90 3.04 -7.13
C VAL A 33 20.09 3.28 -5.66
N THR A 34 21.34 3.21 -5.19
CA THR A 34 21.70 3.58 -3.82
C THR A 34 22.29 4.99 -3.80
N ALA A 35 21.61 5.93 -3.16
CA ALA A 35 22.14 7.26 -2.86
C ALA A 35 22.96 7.22 -1.57
N ARG A 36 24.12 7.84 -1.53
CA ARG A 36 25.00 7.91 -0.36
C ARG A 36 25.44 9.34 -0.10
N LEU A 37 25.48 9.75 1.16
CA LEU A 37 25.99 11.04 1.58
C LEU A 37 27.51 10.99 1.78
N GLY A 38 28.23 11.83 1.03
CA GLY A 38 29.68 11.85 1.07
C GLY A 38 30.33 10.51 0.70
N ALA A 39 31.57 10.30 1.09
CA ALA A 39 32.33 9.08 0.77
C ALA A 39 31.91 7.86 1.63
N SER A 40 31.42 8.08 2.83
CA SER A 40 31.12 7.04 3.84
C SER A 40 29.81 7.27 4.62
N GLY A 41 28.98 8.21 4.19
CA GLY A 41 27.72 8.53 4.87
C GLY A 41 26.62 7.49 4.66
N ASN A 42 25.50 7.70 5.35
CA ASN A 42 24.34 6.82 5.28
C ASN A 42 23.78 6.69 3.85
N THR A 43 23.23 5.54 3.58
CA THR A 43 22.69 5.18 2.26
C THR A 43 21.16 5.19 2.26
N LEU A 44 20.59 5.47 1.08
CA LEU A 44 19.17 5.40 0.79
C LEU A 44 18.98 4.65 -0.51
N THR A 45 18.17 3.61 -0.52
CA THR A 45 17.83 2.89 -1.75
C THR A 45 16.61 3.53 -2.42
N ILE A 46 16.75 3.82 -3.73
CA ILE A 46 15.66 4.27 -4.60
C ILE A 46 15.31 3.13 -5.53
N THR A 47 14.19 2.50 -5.25
CA THR A 47 13.68 1.37 -6.05
C THR A 47 13.35 1.82 -7.47
N ASN A 48 13.57 0.94 -8.44
CA ASN A 48 13.28 1.24 -9.84
C ASN A 48 11.83 1.70 -10.03
N GLY A 49 11.63 2.73 -10.85
CA GLY A 49 10.32 3.33 -11.13
C GLY A 49 9.73 4.16 -9.98
N LYS A 50 10.47 4.39 -8.90
CA LYS A 50 9.98 5.16 -7.73
C LYS A 50 10.60 6.54 -7.64
N TYR A 51 9.77 7.47 -7.16
CA TYR A 51 10.18 8.78 -6.69
C TYR A 51 10.41 8.78 -5.19
N ARG A 52 11.35 9.56 -4.71
CA ARG A 52 11.48 9.91 -3.29
C ARG A 52 11.77 11.40 -3.17
N LEU A 53 11.04 12.08 -2.31
CA LEU A 53 11.37 13.43 -1.86
C LEU A 53 12.03 13.30 -0.49
N VAL A 54 13.30 13.65 -0.41
CA VAL A 54 14.13 13.42 0.77
C VAL A 54 14.85 14.70 1.17
N SER A 55 15.10 14.88 2.45
CA SER A 55 16.06 15.85 2.95
C SER A 55 17.23 15.14 3.62
N THR A 56 18.31 15.84 3.80
CA THR A 56 19.47 15.39 4.54
C THR A 56 19.98 16.51 5.47
N ASP A 57 20.46 16.13 6.65
CA ASP A 57 21.20 17.01 7.57
C ASP A 57 22.72 16.99 7.31
N GLY A 58 23.15 16.30 6.26
CA GLY A 58 24.55 16.05 5.92
C GLY A 58 25.07 14.70 6.42
N THR A 59 24.34 14.03 7.31
CA THR A 59 24.68 12.71 7.87
C THR A 59 23.64 11.66 7.54
N ASN A 60 22.36 12.01 7.67
CA ASN A 60 21.22 11.11 7.51
C ASN A 60 20.31 11.55 6.38
N TRP A 61 19.60 10.58 5.81
CA TRP A 61 18.48 10.81 4.90
C TRP A 61 17.16 10.79 5.66
N TYR A 62 16.29 11.73 5.38
CA TYR A 62 14.93 11.81 5.90
C TYR A 62 13.93 11.81 4.75
N ASP A 63 13.00 10.88 4.72
CA ASP A 63 11.88 10.94 3.78
C ASP A 63 10.95 12.07 4.20
N ILE A 64 10.84 13.10 3.37
CA ILE A 64 9.83 14.16 3.53
C ILE A 64 8.51 13.66 2.99
N PHE A 65 8.55 12.91 1.88
CA PHE A 65 7.37 12.41 1.22
C PHE A 65 7.75 11.22 0.32
N THR A 66 7.25 10.06 0.63
CA THR A 66 7.32 8.93 -0.28
C THR A 66 6.15 9.03 -1.25
N LEU A 67 6.37 9.57 -2.42
CA LEU A 67 5.47 9.39 -3.56
C LEU A 67 5.59 7.95 -4.04
N ALA A 68 5.01 7.02 -3.29
CA ALA A 68 4.67 5.72 -3.81
C ALA A 68 3.63 5.96 -4.89
N GLY A 69 4.08 5.94 -6.15
CA GLY A 69 3.29 6.14 -7.38
C GLY A 69 2.05 7.03 -7.20
N LEU A 70 1.81 7.98 -8.09
CA LEU A 70 0.59 8.81 -8.11
C LEU A 70 -0.69 7.98 -8.38
N GLY A 71 -0.70 6.69 -8.04
CA GLY A 71 -1.80 5.77 -8.16
C GLY A 71 -1.87 4.84 -6.95
N GLU A 72 -3.06 4.46 -6.56
CA GLU A 72 -3.29 3.43 -5.56
C GLU A 72 -2.65 2.13 -6.04
N SER A 73 -1.81 1.50 -5.19
CA SER A 73 -1.28 0.17 -5.50
C SER A 73 -2.36 -0.85 -5.23
N TRP A 74 -2.67 -1.69 -6.20
CA TRP A 74 -3.65 -2.77 -6.08
C TRP A 74 -2.96 -4.12 -6.09
N ILE A 75 -3.45 -5.02 -5.24
CA ILE A 75 -3.00 -6.41 -5.16
C ILE A 75 -4.15 -7.35 -5.48
N GLU A 76 -3.89 -8.47 -6.11
CA GLU A 76 -4.90 -9.50 -6.36
C GLU A 76 -4.80 -10.63 -5.34
N LYS A 77 -5.95 -11.12 -4.89
CA LYS A 77 -6.08 -12.25 -3.96
C LYS A 77 -7.17 -13.20 -4.41
N SER A 78 -6.80 -14.48 -4.60
CA SER A 78 -7.70 -15.60 -4.89
C SER A 78 -7.89 -16.55 -3.70
N GLY A 79 -7.34 -16.22 -2.54
CA GLY A 79 -7.44 -16.95 -1.28
C GLY A 79 -7.52 -16.02 -0.08
N ASN A 80 -7.73 -16.60 1.10
CA ASN A 80 -7.83 -15.82 2.34
C ASN A 80 -6.60 -14.95 2.57
N TYR A 81 -6.84 -13.71 3.01
CA TYR A 81 -5.80 -12.72 3.18
C TYR A 81 -6.07 -11.82 4.39
N THR A 82 -5.02 -11.52 5.16
CA THR A 82 -5.08 -10.51 6.23
C THR A 82 -4.58 -9.18 5.67
N ALA A 83 -5.48 -8.21 5.62
CA ALA A 83 -5.19 -6.90 5.08
C ALA A 83 -4.37 -6.04 6.05
N SER A 84 -3.56 -5.18 5.46
CA SER A 84 -2.86 -4.09 6.13
C SER A 84 -3.54 -2.75 5.84
N ASP A 85 -3.21 -1.72 6.64
CA ASP A 85 -3.66 -0.35 6.34
C ASP A 85 -3.19 0.11 4.95
N GLY A 86 -4.10 0.71 4.21
CA GLY A 86 -3.85 1.21 2.85
C GLY A 86 -3.98 0.16 1.74
N ASP A 87 -4.28 -1.09 2.06
CA ASP A 87 -4.44 -2.12 1.04
C ASP A 87 -5.65 -1.85 0.15
N ASN A 88 -5.42 -1.95 -1.17
CA ASN A 88 -6.45 -1.98 -2.19
C ASN A 88 -6.42 -3.37 -2.85
N ILE A 89 -7.52 -4.12 -2.75
CA ILE A 89 -7.53 -5.55 -3.02
C ILE A 89 -8.54 -5.88 -4.13
N PHE A 90 -8.05 -6.43 -5.23
CA PHE A 90 -8.87 -7.16 -6.18
C PHE A 90 -9.05 -8.59 -5.65
N VAL A 91 -10.29 -9.00 -5.37
CA VAL A 91 -10.58 -10.35 -4.87
C VAL A 91 -11.16 -11.18 -6.00
N ASP A 92 -10.46 -12.27 -6.32
CA ASP A 92 -10.92 -13.28 -7.27
C ASP A 92 -11.62 -14.41 -6.52
N THR A 93 -12.95 -14.48 -6.66
CA THR A 93 -13.78 -15.54 -6.09
C THR A 93 -14.26 -16.55 -7.16
N SER A 94 -13.64 -16.57 -8.35
CA SER A 94 -14.06 -17.49 -9.44
C SER A 94 -13.95 -18.97 -9.06
N GLY A 95 -12.96 -19.30 -8.22
CA GLY A 95 -12.74 -20.70 -7.77
C GLY A 95 -13.39 -21.05 -6.44
N THR A 96 -13.48 -20.12 -5.49
CA THR A 96 -13.98 -20.36 -4.12
C THR A 96 -14.29 -19.05 -3.40
N ALA A 97 -15.06 -19.12 -2.31
CA ALA A 97 -15.27 -18.00 -1.40
C ALA A 97 -13.94 -17.59 -0.74
N VAL A 98 -13.75 -16.27 -0.53
CA VAL A 98 -12.51 -15.70 0.02
C VAL A 98 -12.83 -14.88 1.26
N THR A 99 -11.98 -15.00 2.29
CA THR A 99 -12.05 -14.17 3.49
C THR A 99 -10.92 -13.13 3.48
N ILE A 100 -11.30 -11.86 3.56
CA ILE A 100 -10.38 -10.75 3.80
C ILE A 100 -10.50 -10.37 5.27
N THR A 101 -9.44 -10.59 6.04
CA THR A 101 -9.40 -10.28 7.47
C THR A 101 -8.85 -8.85 7.66
N LEU A 102 -9.61 -7.99 8.33
CA LEU A 102 -9.20 -6.60 8.60
C LEU A 102 -8.05 -6.54 9.63
N PRO A 103 -7.29 -5.44 9.69
CA PRO A 103 -6.26 -5.24 10.71
C PRO A 103 -6.79 -5.40 12.15
N SER A 104 -6.04 -6.06 13.03
CA SER A 104 -6.46 -6.38 14.40
C SER A 104 -6.39 -5.20 15.38
N SER A 105 -5.57 -4.20 15.07
CA SER A 105 -5.37 -3.01 15.93
C SER A 105 -5.37 -1.75 15.08
N PRO A 106 -6.52 -1.43 14.46
CA PRO A 106 -6.60 -0.27 13.58
C PRO A 106 -6.55 1.04 14.35
N SER A 107 -6.01 2.07 13.71
CA SER A 107 -6.05 3.47 14.16
C SER A 107 -7.05 4.27 13.33
N ILE A 108 -7.58 5.36 13.88
CA ILE A 108 -8.49 6.25 13.14
C ILE A 108 -7.89 6.66 11.79
N GLY A 109 -8.69 6.51 10.74
CA GLY A 109 -8.30 6.82 9.36
C GLY A 109 -7.65 5.65 8.60
N ASN A 110 -7.33 4.50 9.24
CA ASN A 110 -6.89 3.32 8.51
C ASN A 110 -7.94 2.90 7.47
N GLN A 111 -7.50 2.43 6.31
CA GLN A 111 -8.38 2.13 5.17
C GLN A 111 -8.06 0.77 4.54
N VAL A 112 -9.10 0.07 4.09
CA VAL A 112 -9.00 -1.12 3.24
C VAL A 112 -10.04 -1.01 2.13
N LYS A 113 -9.64 -1.25 0.87
CA LYS A 113 -10.54 -1.26 -0.27
C LYS A 113 -10.60 -2.66 -0.87
N ILE A 114 -11.78 -3.08 -1.27
CA ILE A 114 -12.06 -4.41 -1.78
C ILE A 114 -12.93 -4.30 -3.02
N ILE A 115 -12.52 -4.97 -4.10
CA ILE A 115 -13.30 -5.08 -5.35
C ILE A 115 -13.39 -6.54 -5.75
N ASP A 116 -14.61 -7.02 -6.03
CA ASP A 116 -14.81 -8.30 -6.71
C ASP A 116 -14.36 -8.20 -8.16
N SER A 117 -13.17 -8.72 -8.45
CA SER A 117 -12.51 -8.57 -9.75
C SER A 117 -13.15 -9.41 -10.86
N HIS A 118 -13.75 -10.54 -10.53
CA HIS A 118 -14.31 -11.49 -11.50
C HIS A 118 -15.84 -11.46 -11.58
N GLY A 119 -16.52 -10.77 -10.65
CA GLY A 119 -18.00 -10.70 -10.65
C GLY A 119 -18.65 -12.01 -10.23
N THR A 120 -18.04 -12.73 -9.30
CA THR A 120 -18.48 -14.06 -8.85
C THR A 120 -18.83 -14.11 -7.37
N SER A 121 -18.79 -12.99 -6.66
CA SER A 121 -19.10 -12.90 -5.23
C SER A 121 -20.56 -13.23 -4.90
N GLY A 122 -21.48 -13.18 -5.87
CA GLY A 122 -22.86 -13.65 -5.71
C GLY A 122 -22.98 -15.16 -5.55
N THR A 123 -21.99 -15.93 -6.03
CA THR A 123 -21.93 -17.39 -5.88
C THR A 123 -20.93 -17.79 -4.79
N ASN A 124 -19.74 -17.22 -4.83
CA ASN A 124 -18.66 -17.44 -3.88
C ASN A 124 -18.39 -16.14 -3.12
N ASN A 125 -19.06 -15.96 -1.99
CA ASN A 125 -19.04 -14.68 -1.28
C ASN A 125 -17.63 -14.26 -0.83
N ILE A 126 -17.41 -12.95 -0.74
CA ILE A 126 -16.27 -12.39 -0.01
C ILE A 126 -16.73 -12.11 1.42
N THR A 127 -16.07 -12.72 2.40
CA THR A 127 -16.27 -12.39 3.81
C THR A 127 -15.22 -11.38 4.24
N VAL A 128 -15.66 -10.25 4.77
CA VAL A 128 -14.77 -9.27 5.42
C VAL A 128 -14.80 -9.53 6.91
N ALA A 129 -13.78 -10.25 7.40
CA ALA A 129 -13.67 -10.62 8.79
C ALA A 129 -13.20 -9.41 9.63
N ARG A 130 -13.96 -9.05 10.62
CA ARG A 130 -13.78 -7.85 11.46
C ARG A 130 -12.55 -7.86 12.38
N ASN A 131 -11.99 -9.06 12.64
CA ASN A 131 -10.78 -9.26 13.45
C ASN A 131 -10.76 -8.52 14.80
N GLY A 132 -11.85 -8.63 15.55
CA GLY A 132 -12.00 -8.01 16.87
C GLY A 132 -12.65 -6.62 16.88
N SER A 133 -12.52 -5.82 15.82
CA SER A 133 -13.20 -4.54 15.67
C SER A 133 -14.66 -4.71 15.22
N LYS A 134 -15.48 -3.68 15.38
CA LYS A 134 -16.83 -3.64 14.78
C LYS A 134 -16.77 -3.26 13.30
N ILE A 135 -17.83 -3.59 12.57
CA ILE A 135 -18.10 -3.07 11.23
C ILE A 135 -19.48 -2.45 11.25
N GLN A 136 -19.62 -1.17 10.90
CA GLN A 136 -20.88 -0.41 10.94
C GLN A 136 -21.57 -0.51 12.33
N GLY A 137 -20.78 -0.49 13.42
CA GLY A 137 -21.27 -0.64 14.78
C GLY A 137 -21.65 -2.08 15.18
N ALA A 138 -21.66 -3.03 14.24
CA ALA A 138 -22.03 -4.42 14.50
C ALA A 138 -20.82 -5.30 14.87
N THR A 139 -21.07 -6.35 15.65
CA THR A 139 -20.07 -7.36 16.04
C THR A 139 -20.10 -8.59 15.13
N SER A 140 -20.60 -8.45 13.92
CA SER A 140 -20.62 -9.46 12.87
C SER A 140 -19.66 -9.11 11.73
N ASP A 141 -19.19 -10.12 11.04
CA ASP A 141 -18.43 -9.92 9.79
C ASP A 141 -19.35 -9.41 8.68
N LEU A 142 -18.77 -8.71 7.70
CA LEU A 142 -19.51 -8.23 6.54
C LEU A 142 -19.40 -9.24 5.39
N THR A 143 -20.53 -9.59 4.78
CA THR A 143 -20.57 -10.46 3.60
C THR A 143 -20.84 -9.63 2.35
N ILE A 144 -19.98 -9.76 1.34
CA ILE A 144 -20.17 -9.22 0.00
C ILE A 144 -20.67 -10.35 -0.88
N SER A 145 -21.95 -10.24 -1.31
CA SER A 145 -22.65 -11.24 -2.15
C SER A 145 -23.20 -10.64 -3.44
N THR A 146 -22.78 -9.42 -3.78
CA THR A 146 -23.17 -8.74 -5.02
C THR A 146 -22.01 -8.80 -6.00
N ASN A 147 -22.26 -9.33 -7.19
CA ASN A 147 -21.26 -9.40 -8.25
C ASN A 147 -20.74 -8.00 -8.62
N ARG A 148 -19.42 -7.89 -8.81
CA ARG A 148 -18.73 -6.63 -9.12
C ARG A 148 -18.83 -5.58 -8.03
N ALA A 149 -19.14 -5.97 -6.79
CA ALA A 149 -19.14 -5.04 -5.68
C ALA A 149 -17.77 -4.39 -5.48
N ALA A 150 -17.79 -3.12 -5.13
CA ALA A 150 -16.62 -2.34 -4.74
C ALA A 150 -16.94 -1.61 -3.44
N ILE A 151 -16.14 -1.83 -2.40
CA ILE A 151 -16.30 -1.18 -1.11
C ILE A 151 -14.99 -0.57 -0.62
N ALA A 152 -15.11 0.49 0.16
CA ALA A 152 -13.99 1.06 0.92
C ALA A 152 -14.39 1.17 2.38
N LEU A 153 -13.55 0.65 3.25
CA LEU A 153 -13.72 0.67 4.70
C LEU A 153 -12.72 1.64 5.31
N VAL A 154 -13.19 2.47 6.25
CA VAL A 154 -12.37 3.41 7.03
C VAL A 154 -12.63 3.15 8.50
N PHE A 155 -11.58 2.95 9.30
CA PHE A 155 -11.73 2.80 10.73
C PHE A 155 -11.95 4.16 11.41
N TYR A 156 -12.95 4.24 12.28
CA TYR A 156 -13.26 5.44 13.02
C TYR A 156 -12.86 5.30 14.50
N ASP A 157 -13.52 4.42 15.25
CA ASP A 157 -13.28 4.22 16.68
C ASP A 157 -13.67 2.79 17.12
N SER A 158 -13.57 2.50 18.43
CA SER A 158 -13.93 1.19 18.98
C SER A 158 -15.44 0.94 19.03
N ASP A 159 -16.27 1.98 19.04
CA ASP A 159 -17.72 1.85 19.17
C ASP A 159 -18.42 1.65 17.83
N ASN A 160 -17.97 2.36 16.80
CA ASN A 160 -18.50 2.28 15.45
C ASN A 160 -17.70 1.30 14.57
N GLY A 161 -16.40 1.17 14.82
CA GLY A 161 -15.51 0.29 14.09
C GLY A 161 -15.16 0.80 12.69
N TRP A 162 -15.16 -0.10 11.74
CA TRP A 162 -14.94 0.15 10.33
C TRP A 162 -16.25 0.62 9.66
N LEU A 163 -16.20 1.77 9.03
CA LEU A 163 -17.35 2.37 8.34
C LEU A 163 -17.16 2.27 6.82
N LEU A 164 -18.26 2.05 6.09
CA LEU A 164 -18.26 2.12 4.64
C LEU A 164 -18.11 3.58 4.21
N LYS A 165 -17.13 3.87 3.36
CA LYS A 165 -16.81 5.24 2.93
C LYS A 165 -17.83 5.81 1.95
N TYR A 166 -18.43 4.95 1.13
CA TYR A 166 -19.47 5.29 0.17
C TYR A 166 -20.59 4.27 0.32
N ASN A 167 -21.70 4.69 0.84
CA ASN A 167 -22.89 3.88 1.08
C ASN A 167 -24.11 4.70 0.64
N ASP A 168 -24.27 4.84 -0.69
CA ASP A 168 -25.42 5.47 -1.32
C ASP A 168 -26.48 4.44 -1.71
#